data_4f105bee195a84fe58d1e9b63409620e
#
_entry.id   4f105bee195a84fe58d1e9b63409620e
#
_cell.length_a   1.000
_cell.length_b   1.000
_cell.length_c   1.000
_cell.angle_alpha   90.00
_cell.angle_beta   90.00
_cell.angle_gamma   90.00
#
_symmetry.space_group_name_H-M   'P 1'
#
loop_
_entity.id
_entity.type
_entity.pdbx_description
1 polymer ?
#
loop_
_entity_poly.entity_id
_entity_poly.type
_entity_poly.pdbx_seq_one_letter_code
_entity_poly.pdbx_strand_id
1 'polypeptide(L)'
;MTETAVKDIKELKVHGRTTICREPLTLFWTASGFECNVSGSELWVEVEVTYDTYEPWFSYTVNGDWIGRQMLLKGRYWIPLFRGMNPDKIKNVRFYKDLQAMSDDGSSYIHIHALRHDGSFYPVEDKKLRIEFIGDSITSGEGLFGAKEEEDWIPMFFSSLRDYAYLTAKELDADYRVFSQSGWGVYNTWDNNRKGAIPKYYKEICSLMPGEENERLGGKQPHDFSKWQPDIVVINLGTNDAASFDQPEWVDEKTGEHHKMHRNPDGRYCEDDIAAFEHAVVDFLYTLRECNPKAHMIWCYGMLGIPFQMPILEGISMYRKESKDSRVSYLQLPNTNDTSVGSRQHPGALCHKQAAEVLVDYIRQLV
;
A
#
# COMPACT_ATOMS: atom_id res chain seq x y z
N MET A 1 -3.10 -21.36 28.60
CA MET A 1 -2.75 -20.52 27.44
C MET A 1 -1.27 -20.75 27.13
N THR A 2 -0.97 -21.07 25.86
CA THR A 2 0.40 -21.24 25.37
C THR A 2 0.82 -19.92 24.69
N GLU A 3 2.04 -19.49 24.88
CA GLU A 3 2.66 -18.37 24.22
C GLU A 3 3.67 -18.91 23.19
N THR A 4 3.54 -18.50 21.93
CA THR A 4 4.40 -18.97 20.84
C THR A 4 4.95 -17.77 20.09
N ALA A 5 6.28 -17.65 20.01
CA ALA A 5 6.93 -16.59 19.25
C ALA A 5 6.56 -16.70 17.76
N VAL A 6 6.30 -15.56 17.09
CA VAL A 6 5.89 -15.54 15.68
C VAL A 6 6.87 -16.26 14.75
N LYS A 7 8.17 -16.19 15.05
CA LYS A 7 9.22 -16.90 14.30
C LYS A 7 9.06 -18.43 14.32
N ASP A 8 8.43 -18.99 15.38
CA ASP A 8 8.29 -20.42 15.60
C ASP A 8 6.95 -20.98 15.07
N ILE A 9 6.02 -20.10 14.61
CA ILE A 9 4.74 -20.51 14.02
C ILE A 9 4.93 -20.70 12.51
N LYS A 10 5.18 -21.93 12.09
CA LYS A 10 5.40 -22.26 10.67
C LYS A 10 4.17 -22.08 9.81
N GLU A 11 3.00 -22.25 10.38
CA GLU A 11 1.69 -22.15 9.76
C GLU A 11 1.24 -20.70 9.51
N LEU A 12 1.98 -19.72 10.06
CA LEU A 12 1.66 -18.30 9.93
C LEU A 12 1.97 -17.83 8.52
N LYS A 13 0.96 -17.27 7.85
CA LYS A 13 1.12 -16.58 6.57
C LYS A 13 1.36 -15.08 6.80
N VAL A 14 2.44 -14.56 6.24
CA VAL A 14 2.81 -13.14 6.34
C VAL A 14 2.40 -12.42 5.07
N HIS A 15 1.74 -11.28 5.23
CA HIS A 15 1.31 -10.40 4.15
C HIS A 15 2.12 -9.12 4.11
N GLY A 16 2.34 -8.58 2.90
CA GLY A 16 3.17 -7.40 2.67
C GLY A 16 4.66 -7.74 2.54
N ARG A 17 5.46 -6.71 2.27
CA ARG A 17 6.91 -6.83 2.23
C ARG A 17 7.45 -6.69 3.66
N THR A 18 8.23 -7.65 4.08
CA THR A 18 8.89 -7.66 5.38
C THR A 18 10.27 -8.28 5.28
N THR A 19 11.06 -8.19 6.33
CA THR A 19 12.39 -8.80 6.41
C THR A 19 12.28 -10.31 6.61
N ILE A 20 13.35 -11.05 6.25
CA ILE A 20 13.41 -12.51 6.43
C ILE A 20 13.33 -12.89 7.90
N CYS A 21 13.95 -12.09 8.76
CA CYS A 21 13.91 -12.30 10.20
C CYS A 21 12.54 -11.89 10.74
N ARG A 22 11.86 -12.83 11.42
CA ARG A 22 10.58 -12.60 12.10
C ARG A 22 10.75 -12.43 13.61
N GLU A 23 11.86 -11.83 14.03
CA GLU A 23 12.24 -11.66 15.42
C GLU A 23 12.66 -10.20 15.70
N PRO A 24 11.68 -9.31 15.84
CA PRO A 24 10.21 -9.44 15.64
C PRO A 24 9.79 -9.42 14.17
N LEU A 25 8.55 -9.82 13.87
CA LEU A 25 7.91 -9.57 12.59
C LEU A 25 7.55 -8.08 12.51
N THR A 26 8.27 -7.32 11.69
CA THR A 26 8.07 -5.87 11.50
C THR A 26 7.13 -5.59 10.35
N LEU A 27 6.11 -4.78 10.59
CA LEU A 27 5.12 -4.37 9.59
C LEU A 27 5.46 -2.98 9.05
N PHE A 28 5.73 -2.86 7.74
CA PHE A 28 6.10 -1.60 7.11
C PHE A 28 4.92 -0.95 6.38
N TRP A 29 4.32 -1.63 5.43
CA TRP A 29 3.39 -1.08 4.45
C TRP A 29 1.93 -1.21 4.89
N THR A 30 1.05 -0.42 4.27
CA THR A 30 -0.41 -0.58 4.38
C THR A 30 -0.80 -2.03 4.09
N ALA A 31 -1.77 -2.56 4.83
CA ALA A 31 -2.26 -3.93 4.73
C ALA A 31 -1.23 -5.04 5.03
N SER A 32 0.03 -4.68 5.41
CA SER A 32 0.96 -5.68 5.92
C SER A 32 0.48 -6.25 7.25
N GLY A 33 0.82 -7.52 7.50
CA GLY A 33 0.37 -8.20 8.71
C GLY A 33 0.60 -9.70 8.66
N PHE A 34 -0.20 -10.41 9.42
CA PHE A 34 -0.19 -11.89 9.41
C PHE A 34 -1.60 -12.46 9.29
N GLU A 35 -1.67 -13.70 8.85
CA GLU A 35 -2.87 -14.51 8.82
C GLU A 35 -2.58 -15.86 9.44
N CYS A 36 -3.47 -16.35 10.28
CA CYS A 36 -3.37 -17.68 10.89
C CYS A 36 -4.73 -18.38 10.96
N ASN A 37 -4.71 -19.69 10.83
CA ASN A 37 -5.81 -20.57 11.20
C ASN A 37 -5.52 -21.16 12.59
N VAL A 38 -6.43 -20.98 13.55
CA VAL A 38 -6.21 -21.38 14.93
C VAL A 38 -7.47 -21.99 15.54
N SER A 39 -7.33 -23.14 16.25
CA SER A 39 -8.34 -23.65 17.16
C SER A 39 -8.20 -23.01 18.55
N GLY A 40 -9.06 -23.40 19.50
CA GLY A 40 -9.04 -22.83 20.84
C GLY A 40 -10.09 -21.74 21.04
N SER A 41 -10.26 -21.29 22.26
CA SER A 41 -11.31 -20.32 22.64
C SER A 41 -10.81 -18.87 22.65
N GLU A 42 -9.50 -18.66 22.68
CA GLU A 42 -8.87 -17.32 22.77
C GLU A 42 -7.64 -17.20 21.86
N LEU A 43 -7.46 -16.00 21.30
CA LEU A 43 -6.22 -15.61 20.61
C LEU A 43 -5.85 -14.17 20.98
N TRP A 44 -4.58 -13.98 21.34
CA TRP A 44 -4.00 -12.67 21.63
C TRP A 44 -2.74 -12.47 20.80
N VAL A 45 -2.43 -11.23 20.45
CA VAL A 45 -1.19 -10.85 19.79
C VAL A 45 -0.37 -9.95 20.71
N GLU A 46 0.95 -10.22 20.83
CA GLU A 46 1.89 -9.33 21.48
C GLU A 46 2.46 -8.37 20.44
N VAL A 47 2.18 -7.09 20.62
CA VAL A 47 2.71 -6.01 19.80
C VAL A 47 3.72 -5.19 20.58
N GLU A 48 4.73 -4.68 19.88
CA GLU A 48 5.56 -3.58 20.33
C GLU A 48 5.45 -2.45 19.32
N VAL A 49 5.11 -1.25 19.81
CA VAL A 49 4.76 -0.11 18.98
C VAL A 49 5.66 1.06 19.30
N THR A 50 6.26 1.62 18.27
CA THR A 50 7.07 2.82 18.35
C THR A 50 6.60 3.85 17.31
N TYR A 51 6.73 5.13 17.60
CA TYR A 51 6.52 6.26 16.70
C TYR A 51 7.00 7.54 17.39
N ASP A 52 7.23 8.60 16.65
CA ASP A 52 7.46 9.92 17.24
C ASP A 52 6.22 10.81 17.09
N THR A 53 5.72 10.94 15.88
CA THR A 53 4.61 11.82 15.54
C THR A 53 3.33 11.06 15.18
N TYR A 54 3.44 9.96 14.40
CA TYR A 54 2.30 9.31 13.77
C TYR A 54 2.04 7.93 14.35
N GLU A 55 1.02 7.85 15.19
CA GLU A 55 0.59 6.60 15.81
C GLU A 55 0.08 5.60 14.77
N PRO A 56 0.56 4.34 14.79
CA PRO A 56 0.03 3.30 13.92
C PRO A 56 -1.39 2.89 14.33
N TRP A 57 -2.17 2.51 13.34
CA TRP A 57 -3.48 1.90 13.49
C TRP A 57 -3.48 0.49 12.91
N PHE A 58 -4.30 -0.39 13.46
CA PHE A 58 -4.52 -1.72 12.91
C PHE A 58 -5.98 -2.09 12.83
N SER A 59 -6.27 -2.97 11.89
CA SER A 59 -7.56 -3.66 11.77
C SER A 59 -7.34 -5.16 11.83
N TYR A 60 -8.38 -5.91 12.21
CA TYR A 60 -8.34 -7.37 12.12
C TYR A 60 -9.67 -7.96 11.75
N THR A 61 -9.60 -9.13 11.11
CA THR A 61 -10.76 -9.92 10.74
C THR A 61 -10.72 -11.28 11.43
N VAL A 62 -11.91 -11.83 11.71
CA VAL A 62 -12.10 -13.21 12.16
C VAL A 62 -13.09 -13.88 11.22
N ASN A 63 -12.68 -14.98 10.59
CA ASN A 63 -13.47 -15.69 9.58
C ASN A 63 -13.94 -14.79 8.42
N GLY A 64 -13.11 -13.83 8.03
CA GLY A 64 -13.39 -12.88 6.94
C GLY A 64 -14.23 -11.66 7.32
N ASP A 65 -14.80 -11.62 8.53
CA ASP A 65 -15.55 -10.46 9.02
C ASP A 65 -14.65 -9.47 9.76
N TRP A 66 -14.81 -8.19 9.48
CA TRP A 66 -14.11 -7.12 10.18
C TRP A 66 -14.63 -6.96 11.60
N ILE A 67 -13.78 -7.30 12.59
CA ILE A 67 -14.17 -7.33 14.00
C ILE A 67 -13.73 -6.07 14.73
N GLY A 68 -12.54 -5.55 14.43
CA GLY A 68 -12.02 -4.39 15.13
C GLY A 68 -11.04 -3.57 14.36
N ARG A 69 -10.95 -2.30 14.76
CA ARG A 69 -9.95 -1.32 14.34
C ARG A 69 -9.56 -0.47 15.54
N GLN A 70 -8.27 -0.24 15.75
CA GLN A 70 -7.80 0.45 16.94
C GLN A 70 -6.50 1.21 16.67
N MET A 71 -6.36 2.37 17.33
CA MET A 71 -5.11 3.09 17.51
C MET A 71 -4.18 2.29 18.43
N LEU A 72 -2.90 2.23 18.10
CA LEU A 72 -1.88 1.58 18.91
C LEU A 72 -1.08 2.61 19.72
N LEU A 73 -0.93 2.36 21.02
CA LEU A 73 -0.13 3.18 21.92
C LEU A 73 1.33 2.71 21.93
N LYS A 74 2.26 3.61 22.23
CA LYS A 74 3.69 3.25 22.40
C LYS A 74 3.87 2.19 23.49
N GLY A 75 4.76 1.25 23.25
CA GLY A 75 5.14 0.21 24.21
C GLY A 75 4.85 -1.20 23.73
N ARG A 76 5.11 -2.17 24.61
CA ARG A 76 4.93 -3.60 24.36
C ARG A 76 3.81 -4.17 25.23
N TYR A 77 2.78 -4.76 24.59
CA TYR A 77 1.58 -5.24 25.29
C TYR A 77 0.79 -6.25 24.46
N TRP A 78 -0.14 -6.93 25.13
CA TRP A 78 -1.03 -7.93 24.55
C TRP A 78 -2.37 -7.32 24.14
N ILE A 79 -2.84 -7.68 22.94
CA ILE A 79 -4.15 -7.30 22.41
C ILE A 79 -4.98 -8.57 22.20
N PRO A 80 -6.20 -8.68 22.77
CA PRO A 80 -7.10 -9.78 22.47
C PRO A 80 -7.69 -9.64 21.07
N LEU A 81 -7.59 -10.67 20.24
CA LEU A 81 -8.22 -10.71 18.92
C LEU A 81 -9.58 -11.40 18.98
N PHE A 82 -9.70 -12.45 19.81
CA PHE A 82 -11.02 -13.00 20.18
C PHE A 82 -10.93 -13.75 21.52
N ARG A 83 -12.08 -13.89 22.20
CA ARG A 83 -12.26 -14.65 23.43
C ARG A 83 -13.63 -15.34 23.47
N GLY A 84 -13.68 -16.53 24.09
CA GLY A 84 -14.92 -17.26 24.34
C GLY A 84 -15.54 -17.89 23.08
N MET A 85 -14.79 -18.06 22.01
CA MET A 85 -15.25 -18.78 20.80
C MET A 85 -15.21 -20.30 21.03
N ASN A 86 -15.95 -21.07 20.21
CA ASN A 86 -15.96 -22.53 20.27
C ASN A 86 -14.51 -23.07 20.05
N PRO A 87 -13.93 -23.78 21.05
CA PRO A 87 -12.54 -24.25 20.94
C PRO A 87 -12.30 -25.31 19.85
N ASP A 88 -13.32 -26.07 19.49
CA ASP A 88 -13.22 -27.16 18.50
C ASP A 88 -13.28 -26.65 17.05
N LYS A 89 -13.62 -25.40 16.83
CA LYS A 89 -13.68 -24.79 15.50
C LYS A 89 -12.40 -24.04 15.19
N ILE A 90 -11.90 -24.21 13.97
CA ILE A 90 -10.79 -23.39 13.44
C ILE A 90 -11.35 -22.01 13.08
N LYS A 91 -10.64 -20.97 13.48
CA LYS A 91 -10.90 -19.57 13.12
C LYS A 91 -9.76 -19.08 12.24
N ASN A 92 -10.08 -18.48 11.12
CA ASN A 92 -9.14 -17.70 10.34
C ASN A 92 -9.07 -16.30 10.94
N VAL A 93 -7.88 -15.85 11.29
CA VAL A 93 -7.63 -14.50 11.83
C VAL A 93 -6.59 -13.81 10.98
N ARG A 94 -6.88 -12.60 10.54
CA ARG A 94 -5.91 -11.77 9.82
C ARG A 94 -5.77 -10.41 10.46
N PHE A 95 -4.53 -10.02 10.73
CA PHE A 95 -4.12 -8.71 11.26
C PHE A 95 -3.60 -7.82 10.13
N TYR A 96 -3.98 -6.54 10.12
CA TYR A 96 -3.62 -5.56 9.08
C TYR A 96 -3.10 -4.29 9.71
N LYS A 97 -1.97 -3.79 9.24
CA LYS A 97 -1.55 -2.41 9.49
C LYS A 97 -2.39 -1.48 8.62
N ASP A 98 -3.06 -0.50 9.21
CA ASP A 98 -3.93 0.45 8.50
C ASP A 98 -3.16 1.68 7.97
N LEU A 99 -1.97 1.95 8.49
CA LEU A 99 -1.15 3.09 8.10
C LEU A 99 -0.03 2.66 7.14
N GLN A 100 0.30 3.53 6.21
CA GLN A 100 1.46 3.38 5.31
C GLN A 100 2.80 3.36 6.06
N ALA A 101 3.91 3.09 5.37
CA ALA A 101 5.25 3.37 5.86
C ALA A 101 5.41 4.90 5.99
N MET A 102 6.13 5.37 7.04
CA MET A 102 6.22 6.78 7.33
C MET A 102 7.59 7.33 6.91
N SER A 103 7.63 8.08 5.80
CA SER A 103 8.85 8.70 5.28
C SER A 103 9.40 9.84 6.14
N ASP A 104 8.57 10.39 7.00
CA ASP A 104 8.85 11.52 7.89
C ASP A 104 8.79 11.18 9.39
N ASP A 105 8.54 9.89 9.72
CA ASP A 105 8.64 9.35 11.09
C ASP A 105 9.40 8.02 11.07
N GLY A 106 10.73 8.10 11.15
CA GLY A 106 11.62 6.94 11.11
C GLY A 106 11.51 5.98 12.30
N SER A 107 10.63 6.27 13.26
CA SER A 107 10.36 5.43 14.42
C SER A 107 8.97 4.77 14.40
N SER A 108 8.14 5.03 13.36
CA SER A 108 6.75 4.50 13.28
C SER A 108 6.70 3.05 12.83
N TYR A 109 6.71 2.11 13.80
CA TYR A 109 6.69 0.66 13.58
C TYR A 109 5.62 -0.06 14.39
N ILE A 110 5.14 -1.18 13.84
CA ILE A 110 4.46 -2.25 14.57
C ILE A 110 5.31 -3.51 14.46
N HIS A 111 5.76 -4.01 15.60
CA HIS A 111 6.46 -5.27 15.72
C HIS A 111 5.54 -6.31 16.36
N ILE A 112 5.43 -7.48 15.74
CA ILE A 112 4.68 -8.62 16.27
C ILE A 112 5.68 -9.63 16.84
N HIS A 113 5.59 -9.92 18.15
CA HIS A 113 6.52 -10.80 18.86
C HIS A 113 5.99 -12.21 19.01
N ALA A 114 4.77 -12.34 19.51
CA ALA A 114 4.20 -13.63 19.86
C ALA A 114 2.68 -13.66 19.72
N LEU A 115 2.13 -14.86 19.63
CA LEU A 115 0.70 -15.14 19.76
C LEU A 115 0.47 -15.98 20.99
N ARG A 116 -0.58 -15.66 21.79
CA ARG A 116 -1.03 -16.44 22.94
C ARG A 116 -2.38 -17.05 22.62
N HIS A 117 -2.49 -18.37 22.83
CA HIS A 117 -3.66 -19.17 22.45
C HIS A 117 -3.84 -20.38 23.38
N ASP A 118 -5.00 -21.03 23.32
CA ASP A 118 -5.32 -22.26 24.05
C ASP A 118 -5.62 -23.46 23.13
N GLY A 119 -5.27 -23.35 21.83
CA GLY A 119 -5.45 -24.39 20.82
C GLY A 119 -4.19 -24.68 20.02
N SER A 120 -4.35 -24.92 18.73
CA SER A 120 -3.27 -25.23 17.77
C SER A 120 -3.39 -24.40 16.50
N PHE A 121 -2.26 -24.13 15.85
CA PHE A 121 -2.22 -23.48 14.52
C PHE A 121 -2.35 -24.53 13.40
N TYR A 122 -2.91 -24.08 12.28
CA TYR A 122 -3.09 -24.86 11.06
C TYR A 122 -2.63 -24.04 9.85
N PRO A 123 -2.17 -24.69 8.76
CA PRO A 123 -1.74 -23.98 7.56
C PRO A 123 -2.81 -23.05 7.00
N VAL A 124 -2.37 -21.90 6.51
CA VAL A 124 -3.19 -20.99 5.69
C VAL A 124 -2.82 -21.24 4.24
N GLU A 125 -3.80 -21.59 3.42
CA GLU A 125 -3.57 -21.86 2.01
C GLU A 125 -3.30 -20.58 1.22
N ASP A 126 -2.40 -20.65 0.24
CA ASP A 126 -2.19 -19.59 -0.73
C ASP A 126 -3.39 -19.48 -1.68
N LYS A 127 -3.78 -18.25 -1.98
CA LYS A 127 -4.79 -18.00 -3.00
C LYS A 127 -4.21 -18.23 -4.39
N LYS A 128 -5.08 -18.59 -5.35
CA LYS A 128 -4.66 -18.84 -6.73
C LYS A 128 -4.23 -17.57 -7.46
N LEU A 129 -4.89 -16.44 -7.16
CA LEU A 129 -4.60 -15.15 -7.73
C LEU A 129 -3.80 -14.30 -6.73
N ARG A 130 -2.78 -13.62 -7.23
CA ARG A 130 -1.93 -12.71 -6.46
C ARG A 130 -1.90 -11.34 -7.13
N ILE A 131 -2.19 -10.29 -6.35
CA ILE A 131 -2.26 -8.92 -6.85
C ILE A 131 -1.34 -8.02 -6.03
N GLU A 132 -0.46 -7.26 -6.69
CA GLU A 132 0.28 -6.18 -6.04
C GLU A 132 -0.32 -4.84 -6.44
N PHE A 133 -0.64 -4.00 -5.44
CA PHE A 133 -1.16 -2.65 -5.64
C PHE A 133 -0.06 -1.64 -5.32
N ILE A 134 0.23 -0.77 -6.27
CA ILE A 134 1.26 0.26 -6.17
C ILE A 134 0.60 1.61 -6.37
N GLY A 135 0.83 2.57 -5.45
CA GLY A 135 0.18 3.86 -5.58
C GLY A 135 0.57 4.90 -4.54
N ASP A 136 -0.28 5.89 -4.44
CA ASP A 136 -0.14 7.04 -3.56
C ASP A 136 -1.07 7.00 -2.35
N SER A 137 -1.56 8.15 -1.88
CA SER A 137 -2.52 8.29 -0.78
C SER A 137 -3.82 7.51 -1.02
N ILE A 138 -4.30 7.46 -2.26
CA ILE A 138 -5.50 6.72 -2.64
C ILE A 138 -5.30 5.23 -2.33
N THR A 139 -4.17 4.65 -2.71
CA THR A 139 -3.83 3.25 -2.49
C THR A 139 -3.41 2.96 -1.04
N SER A 140 -2.99 3.99 -0.29
CA SER A 140 -2.77 3.89 1.17
C SER A 140 -4.08 3.92 1.96
N GLY A 141 -5.21 4.27 1.35
CA GLY A 141 -6.51 4.36 1.99
C GLY A 141 -6.72 5.64 2.80
N GLU A 142 -6.05 6.74 2.43
CA GLU A 142 -6.24 8.06 3.03
C GLU A 142 -7.66 8.58 2.73
N GLY A 143 -8.28 9.23 3.72
CA GLY A 143 -9.60 9.83 3.58
C GLY A 143 -10.78 8.87 3.73
N LEU A 144 -10.54 7.58 4.00
CA LEU A 144 -11.59 6.57 4.16
C LEU A 144 -12.35 6.64 5.49
N PHE A 145 -11.79 7.32 6.47
CA PHE A 145 -12.42 7.72 7.72
C PHE A 145 -12.38 9.24 7.87
N GLY A 146 -13.14 9.77 8.82
CA GLY A 146 -13.29 11.20 9.03
C GLY A 146 -14.48 11.79 8.29
N ALA A 147 -14.93 12.96 8.74
CA ALA A 147 -15.98 13.73 8.07
C ALA A 147 -15.42 14.38 6.79
N LYS A 148 -16.28 14.66 5.83
CA LYS A 148 -15.90 15.30 4.55
C LYS A 148 -15.16 16.62 4.74
N GLU A 149 -15.50 17.36 5.78
CA GLU A 149 -14.98 18.68 6.09
C GLU A 149 -13.62 18.65 6.83
N GLU A 150 -13.15 17.45 7.22
CA GLU A 150 -11.85 17.30 7.89
C GLU A 150 -10.70 17.49 6.91
N GLU A 151 -9.72 18.33 7.28
CA GLU A 151 -8.57 18.67 6.45
C GLU A 151 -7.22 18.26 7.10
N ASP A 152 -7.23 17.80 8.35
CA ASP A 152 -6.02 17.37 9.04
C ASP A 152 -5.48 16.06 8.46
N TRP A 153 -4.16 16.00 8.24
CA TRP A 153 -3.48 14.74 7.91
C TRP A 153 -3.17 13.98 9.21
N ILE A 154 -3.97 12.98 9.52
CA ILE A 154 -3.79 12.14 10.71
C ILE A 154 -4.01 10.65 10.38
N PRO A 155 -3.26 9.74 11.05
CA PRO A 155 -3.36 8.29 10.81
C PRO A 155 -4.76 7.72 10.99
N MET A 156 -5.59 8.34 11.83
CA MET A 156 -6.97 7.92 12.08
C MET A 156 -7.82 7.87 10.80
N PHE A 157 -7.52 8.66 9.79
CA PHE A 157 -8.34 8.75 8.56
C PHE A 157 -7.97 7.72 7.48
N PHE A 158 -6.97 6.89 7.72
CA PHE A 158 -6.58 5.80 6.82
C PHE A 158 -7.38 4.53 7.08
N SER A 159 -7.53 3.66 6.08
CA SER A 159 -8.10 2.33 6.25
C SER A 159 -7.61 1.36 5.18
N SER A 160 -7.04 0.23 5.62
CA SER A 160 -6.69 -0.88 4.72
C SER A 160 -7.89 -1.74 4.33
N LEU A 161 -8.99 -1.76 5.11
CA LEU A 161 -10.15 -2.63 4.88
C LEU A 161 -11.34 -1.96 4.15
N ARG A 162 -11.24 -0.66 3.89
CA ARG A 162 -12.21 0.08 3.05
C ARG A 162 -11.61 0.48 1.70
N ASP A 163 -10.33 0.23 1.54
CA ASP A 163 -9.55 0.56 0.35
C ASP A 163 -9.96 -0.32 -0.84
N TYR A 164 -9.90 0.26 -2.04
CA TYR A 164 -10.20 -0.45 -3.28
C TYR A 164 -9.30 -1.68 -3.49
N ALA A 165 -8.05 -1.65 -3.00
CA ALA A 165 -7.13 -2.78 -3.08
C ALA A 165 -7.64 -3.99 -2.29
N TYR A 166 -8.04 -3.79 -1.02
CA TYR A 166 -8.65 -4.84 -0.20
C TYR A 166 -9.97 -5.33 -0.80
N LEU A 167 -10.85 -4.41 -1.20
CA LEU A 167 -12.16 -4.77 -1.75
C LEU A 167 -12.03 -5.60 -3.03
N THR A 168 -11.10 -5.23 -3.92
CA THR A 168 -10.79 -5.99 -5.13
C THR A 168 -10.24 -7.38 -4.80
N ALA A 169 -9.25 -7.46 -3.91
CA ALA A 169 -8.65 -8.73 -3.53
C ALA A 169 -9.65 -9.66 -2.84
N LYS A 170 -10.52 -9.13 -1.98
CA LYS A 170 -11.58 -9.87 -1.31
C LYS A 170 -12.59 -10.45 -2.31
N GLU A 171 -13.06 -9.65 -3.26
CA GLU A 171 -14.06 -10.07 -4.26
C GLU A 171 -13.51 -11.10 -5.25
N LEU A 172 -12.20 -11.05 -5.54
CA LEU A 172 -11.50 -12.00 -6.42
C LEU A 172 -10.92 -13.22 -5.68
N ASP A 173 -11.12 -13.33 -4.38
CA ASP A 173 -10.47 -14.34 -3.52
C ASP A 173 -8.95 -14.42 -3.76
N ALA A 174 -8.27 -13.26 -3.75
CA ALA A 174 -6.87 -13.10 -4.07
C ALA A 174 -5.99 -12.81 -2.83
N ASP A 175 -4.75 -13.30 -2.85
CA ASP A 175 -3.69 -12.75 -2.02
C ASP A 175 -3.25 -11.40 -2.58
N TYR A 176 -2.97 -10.43 -1.69
CA TYR A 176 -2.55 -9.11 -2.17
C TYR A 176 -1.49 -8.47 -1.27
N ARG A 177 -0.76 -7.52 -1.86
CA ARG A 177 0.20 -6.63 -1.20
C ARG A 177 -0.03 -5.21 -1.65
N VAL A 178 0.28 -4.26 -0.78
CA VAL A 178 0.22 -2.83 -1.06
C VAL A 178 1.62 -2.23 -0.92
N PHE A 179 1.99 -1.39 -1.88
CA PHE A 179 3.22 -0.60 -1.91
C PHE A 179 2.85 0.84 -2.26
N SER A 180 2.64 1.70 -1.26
CA SER A 180 2.05 3.02 -1.47
C SER A 180 2.55 4.06 -0.47
N GLN A 181 2.56 5.35 -0.90
CA GLN A 181 2.97 6.47 -0.06
C GLN A 181 2.20 7.73 -0.44
N SER A 182 1.51 8.33 0.53
CA SER A 182 0.77 9.59 0.36
C SER A 182 1.66 10.71 -0.16
N GLY A 183 1.14 11.49 -1.11
CA GLY A 183 1.83 12.63 -1.69
C GLY A 183 2.89 12.29 -2.74
N TRP A 184 3.17 10.99 -2.99
CA TRP A 184 4.24 10.57 -3.90
C TRP A 184 3.70 10.20 -5.29
N GLY A 185 4.49 10.51 -6.31
CA GLY A 185 4.18 10.20 -7.69
C GLY A 185 5.15 9.20 -8.33
N VAL A 186 5.16 9.20 -9.64
CA VAL A 186 6.09 8.41 -10.46
C VAL A 186 7.41 9.16 -10.63
N TYR A 187 7.33 10.46 -10.86
CA TYR A 187 8.46 11.34 -11.16
C TYR A 187 8.88 12.17 -9.95
N ASN A 188 7.93 12.75 -9.21
CA ASN A 188 8.13 13.55 -8.02
C ASN A 188 6.92 13.48 -7.08
N THR A 189 7.00 14.13 -5.92
CA THR A 189 5.85 14.34 -5.03
C THR A 189 4.95 15.46 -5.51
N TRP A 190 3.79 15.62 -4.86
CA TRP A 190 2.85 16.71 -5.14
C TRP A 190 3.49 18.11 -4.99
N ASP A 191 4.52 18.26 -4.15
CA ASP A 191 5.24 19.51 -3.85
C ASP A 191 6.61 19.59 -4.57
N ASN A 192 6.76 18.91 -5.70
CA ASN A 192 7.98 18.91 -6.52
C ASN A 192 9.21 18.23 -5.92
N ASN A 193 9.12 17.52 -4.78
CA ASN A 193 10.27 16.83 -4.22
C ASN A 193 10.68 15.62 -5.04
N ARG A 194 11.83 15.70 -5.69
CA ARG A 194 12.38 14.62 -6.52
C ARG A 194 12.79 13.37 -5.75
N LYS A 195 12.96 13.45 -4.43
CA LYS A 195 13.32 12.30 -3.60
C LYS A 195 12.13 11.36 -3.37
N GLY A 196 10.91 11.90 -3.34
CA GLY A 196 9.70 11.16 -3.08
C GLY A 196 9.02 10.59 -4.32
N ALA A 197 9.71 9.76 -5.11
CA ALA A 197 9.11 9.04 -6.25
C ALA A 197 9.05 7.54 -5.95
N ILE A 198 7.89 6.93 -6.05
CA ILE A 198 7.62 5.52 -5.76
C ILE A 198 8.61 4.55 -6.44
N PRO A 199 8.97 4.73 -7.74
CA PRO A 199 9.87 3.81 -8.44
C PRO A 199 11.25 3.66 -7.79
N LYS A 200 11.75 4.70 -7.13
CA LYS A 200 13.08 4.70 -6.50
C LYS A 200 13.23 3.68 -5.37
N TYR A 201 12.12 3.32 -4.73
CA TYR A 201 12.09 2.48 -3.53
C TYR A 201 11.53 1.08 -3.81
N TYR A 202 11.10 0.82 -5.05
CA TYR A 202 10.35 -0.40 -5.37
C TYR A 202 11.18 -1.69 -5.22
N LYS A 203 12.48 -1.65 -5.52
CA LYS A 203 13.36 -2.84 -5.46
C LYS A 203 13.77 -3.24 -4.03
N GLU A 204 13.42 -2.46 -3.03
CA GLU A 204 13.81 -2.68 -1.63
C GLU A 204 12.61 -3.05 -0.77
N ILE A 205 12.87 -3.54 0.44
CA ILE A 205 11.80 -3.95 1.36
C ILE A 205 10.98 -2.74 1.78
N CYS A 206 11.61 -1.70 2.36
CA CYS A 206 10.99 -0.43 2.76
C CYS A 206 12.05 0.65 3.04
N SER A 207 12.81 1.07 2.02
CA SER A 207 13.91 2.01 2.19
C SER A 207 13.47 3.48 2.31
N LEU A 208 12.18 3.79 2.08
CA LEU A 208 11.67 5.16 2.22
C LEU A 208 11.67 5.65 3.67
N MET A 209 11.60 4.76 4.66
CA MET A 209 11.67 5.15 6.06
C MET A 209 13.10 5.55 6.43
N PRO A 210 13.30 6.73 7.03
CA PRO A 210 14.63 7.21 7.40
C PRO A 210 15.15 6.55 8.69
N GLY A 211 16.43 6.78 9.00
CA GLY A 211 17.04 6.47 10.28
C GLY A 211 17.74 5.12 10.34
N GLU A 212 18.55 4.98 11.42
CA GLU A 212 19.38 3.79 11.67
C GLU A 212 18.53 2.57 12.05
N GLU A 213 17.37 2.79 12.65
CA GLU A 213 16.45 1.70 13.03
C GLU A 213 15.93 0.95 11.81
N ASN A 214 15.54 1.67 10.75
CA ASN A 214 15.12 1.04 9.50
C ASN A 214 16.25 0.19 8.88
N GLU A 215 17.48 0.68 8.97
CA GLU A 215 18.66 -0.04 8.49
C GLU A 215 18.93 -1.30 9.33
N ARG A 216 18.87 -1.18 10.67
CA ARG A 216 19.02 -2.29 11.62
C ARG A 216 17.95 -3.37 11.41
N LEU A 217 16.72 -2.96 11.12
CA LEU A 217 15.61 -3.87 10.80
C LEU A 217 15.71 -4.48 9.40
N GLY A 218 16.63 -4.01 8.55
CA GLY A 218 16.82 -4.51 7.20
C GLY A 218 15.84 -3.95 6.17
N GLY A 219 15.15 -2.83 6.45
CA GLY A 219 14.21 -2.21 5.52
C GLY A 219 14.85 -1.74 4.21
N LYS A 220 16.14 -1.39 4.23
CA LYS A 220 16.92 -1.00 3.05
C LYS A 220 17.48 -2.17 2.25
N GLN A 221 17.24 -3.42 2.67
CA GLN A 221 17.70 -4.58 1.91
C GLN A 221 16.87 -4.77 0.63
N PRO A 222 17.47 -5.35 -0.42
CA PRO A 222 16.74 -5.73 -1.62
C PRO A 222 15.57 -6.65 -1.29
N HIS A 223 14.42 -6.41 -1.92
CA HIS A 223 13.27 -7.28 -1.82
C HIS A 223 13.45 -8.52 -2.71
N ASP A 224 13.23 -9.70 -2.15
CA ASP A 224 13.30 -10.97 -2.90
C ASP A 224 11.97 -11.23 -3.62
N PHE A 225 11.86 -10.74 -4.85
CA PHE A 225 10.68 -10.94 -5.69
C PHE A 225 10.41 -12.41 -6.05
N SER A 226 11.40 -13.31 -5.95
CA SER A 226 11.21 -14.73 -6.30
C SER A 226 10.28 -15.47 -5.35
N LYS A 227 10.16 -15.00 -4.11
CA LYS A 227 9.33 -15.64 -3.07
C LYS A 227 7.83 -15.39 -3.22
N TRP A 228 7.47 -14.30 -3.88
CA TRP A 228 6.07 -13.97 -4.10
C TRP A 228 5.94 -13.16 -5.39
N GLN A 229 5.41 -13.79 -6.42
CA GLN A 229 5.19 -13.18 -7.73
C GLN A 229 3.70 -12.87 -7.90
N PRO A 230 3.32 -11.63 -8.22
CA PRO A 230 1.94 -11.31 -8.57
C PRO A 230 1.59 -11.80 -9.97
N ASP A 231 0.34 -12.16 -10.17
CA ASP A 231 -0.26 -12.38 -11.49
C ASP A 231 -0.66 -11.04 -12.12
N ILE A 232 -1.07 -10.11 -11.27
CA ILE A 232 -1.51 -8.76 -11.64
C ILE A 232 -0.73 -7.73 -10.81
N VAL A 233 -0.22 -6.68 -11.46
CA VAL A 233 0.28 -5.47 -10.81
C VAL A 233 -0.63 -4.31 -11.17
N VAL A 234 -1.29 -3.72 -10.19
CA VAL A 234 -2.15 -2.54 -10.33
C VAL A 234 -1.34 -1.31 -9.93
N ILE A 235 -1.21 -0.34 -10.83
CA ILE A 235 -0.50 0.92 -10.59
C ILE A 235 -1.53 2.05 -10.59
N ASN A 236 -1.60 2.83 -9.51
CA ASN A 236 -2.46 4.02 -9.42
C ASN A 236 -1.60 5.21 -8.99
N LEU A 237 -0.94 5.82 -9.96
CA LEU A 237 0.01 6.94 -9.80
C LEU A 237 -0.19 7.95 -10.92
N GLY A 238 0.23 9.21 -10.68
CA GLY A 238 0.13 10.33 -11.61
C GLY A 238 -0.65 11.52 -11.03
N THR A 239 -1.44 11.32 -9.97
CA THR A 239 -2.22 12.37 -9.32
C THR A 239 -1.31 13.43 -8.70
N ASN A 240 -0.29 13.01 -7.97
CA ASN A 240 0.67 13.90 -7.32
C ASN A 240 1.60 14.58 -8.34
N ASP A 241 2.02 13.85 -9.37
CA ASP A 241 2.80 14.44 -10.47
C ASP A 241 2.02 15.56 -11.17
N ALA A 242 0.72 15.37 -11.40
CA ALA A 242 -0.13 16.42 -12.00
C ALA A 242 -0.32 17.63 -11.06
N ALA A 243 -0.48 17.39 -9.76
CA ALA A 243 -0.66 18.45 -8.77
C ALA A 243 0.59 19.33 -8.61
N SER A 244 1.78 18.78 -8.83
CA SER A 244 3.06 19.47 -8.63
C SER A 244 3.27 20.69 -9.54
N PHE A 245 2.62 20.74 -10.69
CA PHE A 245 2.69 21.88 -11.62
C PHE A 245 2.16 23.19 -11.03
N ASP A 246 1.29 23.10 -10.04
CA ASP A 246 0.65 24.23 -9.38
C ASP A 246 1.31 24.56 -8.03
N GLN A 247 2.38 23.84 -7.66
CA GLN A 247 3.11 24.04 -6.41
C GLN A 247 4.38 24.88 -6.59
N PRO A 248 4.93 25.47 -5.53
CA PRO A 248 6.20 26.16 -5.57
C PRO A 248 7.37 25.22 -5.92
N GLU A 249 8.51 25.82 -6.27
CA GLU A 249 9.76 25.11 -6.46
C GLU A 249 10.18 24.40 -5.16
N TRP A 250 10.56 23.14 -5.28
CA TRP A 250 11.20 22.40 -4.20
C TRP A 250 12.72 22.66 -4.20
N VAL A 251 13.27 22.81 -3.01
CA VAL A 251 14.71 23.01 -2.79
C VAL A 251 15.19 22.01 -1.75
N ASP A 252 16.21 21.23 -2.11
CA ASP A 252 16.90 20.40 -1.13
C ASP A 252 17.88 21.24 -0.32
N GLU A 253 17.56 21.51 0.94
CA GLU A 253 18.38 22.30 1.85
C GLU A 253 19.80 21.74 2.07
N LYS A 254 19.99 20.42 1.86
CA LYS A 254 21.29 19.75 2.08
C LYS A 254 22.21 19.81 0.84
N THR A 255 21.64 19.68 -0.35
CA THR A 255 22.40 19.61 -1.60
C THR A 255 22.31 20.88 -2.43
N GLY A 256 21.31 21.73 -2.18
CA GLY A 256 20.99 22.89 -3.01
C GLY A 256 20.33 22.51 -4.34
N GLU A 257 19.89 21.27 -4.51
CA GLU A 257 19.15 20.82 -5.70
C GLU A 257 17.79 21.52 -5.75
N HIS A 258 17.42 22.01 -6.94
CA HIS A 258 16.14 22.66 -7.20
C HIS A 258 15.33 21.83 -8.20
N HIS A 259 14.02 21.77 -7.99
CA HIS A 259 13.11 21.13 -8.96
C HIS A 259 11.74 21.78 -8.95
N LYS A 260 11.18 21.94 -10.15
CA LYS A 260 9.81 22.41 -10.36
C LYS A 260 9.28 21.89 -11.69
N MET A 261 8.03 21.43 -11.69
CA MET A 261 7.22 21.20 -12.88
C MET A 261 6.54 22.52 -13.30
N HIS A 262 6.60 22.89 -14.57
CA HIS A 262 6.23 24.23 -15.03
C HIS A 262 4.96 24.24 -15.87
N ARG A 263 4.19 25.32 -15.73
CA ARG A 263 3.17 25.69 -16.72
C ARG A 263 3.73 26.75 -17.65
N ASN A 264 3.38 26.66 -18.93
CA ASN A 264 3.62 27.72 -19.91
C ASN A 264 2.77 28.96 -19.58
N PRO A 265 3.12 30.15 -20.13
CA PRO A 265 2.36 31.40 -19.90
C PRO A 265 0.87 31.30 -20.29
N ASP A 266 0.49 30.38 -21.18
CA ASP A 266 -0.88 30.11 -21.58
C ASP A 266 -1.62 29.10 -20.66
N GLY A 267 -0.98 28.68 -19.56
CA GLY A 267 -1.53 27.76 -18.57
C GLY A 267 -1.39 26.27 -18.92
N ARG A 268 -0.92 25.91 -20.11
CA ARG A 268 -0.65 24.52 -20.48
C ARG A 268 0.58 23.98 -19.72
N TYR A 269 0.65 22.68 -19.54
CA TYR A 269 1.83 21.99 -19.02
C TYR A 269 3.03 22.21 -19.94
N CYS A 270 4.23 22.39 -19.38
CA CYS A 270 5.47 22.45 -20.13
C CYS A 270 5.73 21.11 -20.82
N GLU A 271 6.01 21.10 -22.10
CA GLU A 271 6.20 19.88 -22.89
C GLU A 271 7.40 19.06 -22.42
N ASP A 272 8.50 19.71 -22.04
CA ASP A 272 9.69 19.03 -21.52
C ASP A 272 9.41 18.33 -20.19
N ASP A 273 8.63 18.96 -19.31
CA ASP A 273 8.26 18.36 -18.01
C ASP A 273 7.28 17.18 -18.21
N ILE A 274 6.36 17.29 -19.15
CA ILE A 274 5.48 16.17 -19.53
C ILE A 274 6.30 15.01 -20.10
N ALA A 275 7.25 15.29 -21.01
CA ALA A 275 8.11 14.26 -21.56
C ALA A 275 8.96 13.56 -20.47
N ALA A 276 9.45 14.32 -19.49
CA ALA A 276 10.17 13.74 -18.35
C ALA A 276 9.30 12.80 -17.51
N PHE A 277 8.03 13.14 -17.30
CA PHE A 277 7.06 12.26 -16.64
C PHE A 277 6.77 11.00 -17.49
N GLU A 278 6.54 11.15 -18.80
CA GLU A 278 6.30 10.03 -19.71
C GLU A 278 7.46 9.03 -19.71
N HIS A 279 8.70 9.51 -19.73
CA HIS A 279 9.88 8.67 -19.57
C HIS A 279 9.93 7.97 -18.21
N ALA A 280 9.55 8.65 -17.12
CA ALA A 280 9.49 8.02 -15.80
C ALA A 280 8.43 6.90 -15.75
N VAL A 281 7.31 7.03 -16.46
CA VAL A 281 6.32 5.95 -16.65
C VAL A 281 6.96 4.76 -17.36
N VAL A 282 7.69 5.00 -18.47
CA VAL A 282 8.41 3.96 -19.23
C VAL A 282 9.42 3.23 -18.36
N ASP A 283 10.27 3.96 -17.64
CA ASP A 283 11.32 3.41 -16.79
C ASP A 283 10.73 2.56 -15.65
N PHE A 284 9.61 3.02 -15.09
CA PHE A 284 8.93 2.26 -14.04
C PHE A 284 8.31 0.96 -14.58
N LEU A 285 7.71 0.98 -15.76
CA LEU A 285 7.19 -0.23 -16.40
C LEU A 285 8.31 -1.24 -16.69
N TYR A 286 9.50 -0.80 -17.12
CA TYR A 286 10.66 -1.69 -17.25
C TYR A 286 11.09 -2.27 -15.91
N THR A 287 11.16 -1.46 -14.86
CA THR A 287 11.48 -1.92 -13.50
C THR A 287 10.48 -2.96 -13.01
N LEU A 288 9.18 -2.69 -13.18
CA LEU A 288 8.12 -3.62 -12.81
C LEU A 288 8.20 -4.94 -13.57
N ARG A 289 8.49 -4.90 -14.87
CA ARG A 289 8.64 -6.09 -15.72
C ARG A 289 9.85 -6.93 -15.33
N GLU A 290 10.96 -6.29 -15.01
CA GLU A 290 12.15 -6.98 -14.49
C GLU A 290 11.84 -7.73 -13.20
N CYS A 291 11.16 -7.08 -12.26
CA CYS A 291 10.81 -7.66 -10.97
C CYS A 291 9.67 -8.68 -11.04
N ASN A 292 8.73 -8.51 -11.98
CA ASN A 292 7.50 -9.31 -12.11
C ASN A 292 7.33 -9.80 -13.56
N PRO A 293 8.16 -10.76 -14.03
CA PRO A 293 8.29 -11.09 -15.44
C PRO A 293 7.02 -11.65 -16.08
N LYS A 294 6.07 -12.17 -15.30
CA LYS A 294 4.84 -12.79 -15.81
C LYS A 294 3.59 -11.95 -15.60
N ALA A 295 3.62 -10.97 -14.71
CA ALA A 295 2.45 -10.20 -14.32
C ALA A 295 1.81 -9.42 -15.48
N HIS A 296 0.49 -9.30 -15.50
CA HIS A 296 -0.18 -8.27 -16.27
C HIS A 296 -0.18 -6.97 -15.48
N MET A 297 0.35 -5.89 -16.06
CA MET A 297 0.42 -4.57 -15.44
C MET A 297 -0.79 -3.74 -15.87
N ILE A 298 -1.57 -3.24 -14.90
CA ILE A 298 -2.73 -2.38 -15.14
C ILE A 298 -2.43 -1.01 -14.55
N TRP A 299 -2.23 -0.01 -15.41
CA TRP A 299 -2.15 1.36 -14.94
C TRP A 299 -3.55 1.92 -14.79
N CYS A 300 -3.99 2.05 -13.55
CA CYS A 300 -5.25 2.66 -13.19
C CYS A 300 -5.08 4.17 -13.00
N TYR A 301 -6.06 4.98 -13.40
CA TYR A 301 -6.03 6.40 -13.15
C TYR A 301 -7.44 6.98 -13.07
N GLY A 302 -7.66 7.91 -12.13
CA GLY A 302 -8.96 8.47 -11.80
C GLY A 302 -9.07 8.73 -10.31
N MET A 303 -10.28 8.65 -9.78
CA MET A 303 -10.66 8.87 -8.39
C MET A 303 -10.49 10.33 -7.91
N LEU A 304 -9.46 11.06 -8.33
CA LEU A 304 -9.24 12.50 -8.10
C LEU A 304 -9.04 13.28 -9.41
N GLY A 305 -9.75 12.88 -10.47
CA GLY A 305 -9.61 13.48 -11.80
C GLY A 305 -8.65 12.72 -12.70
N ILE A 306 -8.52 13.19 -13.93
CA ILE A 306 -7.71 12.53 -14.97
C ILE A 306 -6.79 13.49 -15.72
N PRO A 307 -6.16 14.52 -15.08
CA PRO A 307 -5.36 15.51 -15.79
C PRO A 307 -4.17 14.90 -16.53
N PHE A 308 -3.61 13.80 -16.04
CA PHE A 308 -2.46 13.11 -16.63
C PHE A 308 -2.82 11.83 -17.41
N GLN A 309 -4.09 11.68 -17.80
CA GLN A 309 -4.52 10.53 -18.62
C GLN A 309 -3.68 10.40 -19.90
N MET A 310 -3.54 11.49 -20.67
CA MET A 310 -2.79 11.45 -21.93
C MET A 310 -1.30 11.19 -21.76
N PRO A 311 -0.57 11.85 -20.85
CA PRO A 311 0.82 11.52 -20.55
C PRO A 311 1.03 10.05 -20.12
N ILE A 312 0.15 9.50 -19.28
CA ILE A 312 0.22 8.09 -18.87
C ILE A 312 0.03 7.16 -20.08
N LEU A 313 -0.98 7.43 -20.93
CA LEU A 313 -1.22 6.64 -22.13
C LEU A 313 -0.05 6.70 -23.12
N GLU A 314 0.59 7.87 -23.27
CA GLU A 314 1.77 8.02 -24.11
C GLU A 314 2.95 7.22 -23.56
N GLY A 315 3.26 7.32 -22.26
CA GLY A 315 4.30 6.52 -21.63
C GLY A 315 4.06 5.01 -21.80
N ILE A 316 2.82 4.52 -21.63
CA ILE A 316 2.45 3.12 -21.89
C ILE A 316 2.66 2.76 -23.38
N SER A 317 2.28 3.65 -24.29
CA SER A 317 2.45 3.47 -25.73
C SER A 317 3.92 3.36 -26.13
N MET A 318 4.77 4.25 -25.59
CA MET A 318 6.23 4.22 -25.77
C MET A 318 6.81 2.89 -25.28
N TYR A 319 6.51 2.50 -24.06
CA TYR A 319 6.96 1.23 -23.48
C TYR A 319 6.55 0.03 -24.35
N ARG A 320 5.27 -0.05 -24.75
CA ARG A 320 4.77 -1.17 -25.58
C ARG A 320 5.41 -1.20 -26.97
N LYS A 321 5.69 -0.05 -27.54
CA LYS A 321 6.37 0.06 -28.85
C LYS A 321 7.80 -0.45 -28.78
N GLU A 322 8.52 -0.14 -27.70
CA GLU A 322 9.93 -0.53 -27.51
C GLU A 322 10.04 -1.99 -27.07
N SER A 323 9.37 -2.38 -26.01
CA SER A 323 9.47 -3.71 -25.39
C SER A 323 8.75 -4.82 -26.12
N LYS A 324 7.74 -4.48 -26.97
CA LYS A 324 6.77 -5.42 -27.56
C LYS A 324 5.93 -6.19 -26.52
N ASP A 325 5.91 -5.74 -25.28
CA ASP A 325 5.12 -6.34 -24.21
C ASP A 325 3.64 -5.95 -24.32
N SER A 326 2.77 -6.94 -24.54
CA SER A 326 1.33 -6.74 -24.63
C SER A 326 0.61 -6.81 -23.27
N ARG A 327 1.29 -7.21 -22.20
CA ARG A 327 0.72 -7.41 -20.85
C ARG A 327 0.78 -6.13 -20.03
N VAL A 328 0.48 -5.00 -20.67
CA VAL A 328 0.31 -3.69 -20.04
C VAL A 328 -0.96 -3.07 -20.58
N SER A 329 -1.81 -2.59 -19.69
CA SER A 329 -3.07 -1.93 -20.05
C SER A 329 -3.31 -0.68 -19.20
N TYR A 330 -4.22 0.17 -19.67
CA TYR A 330 -4.74 1.32 -18.95
C TYR A 330 -6.20 1.07 -18.57
N LEU A 331 -6.58 1.47 -17.36
CA LEU A 331 -7.96 1.41 -16.88
C LEU A 331 -8.33 2.71 -16.20
N GLN A 332 -9.34 3.41 -16.69
CA GLN A 332 -9.87 4.57 -16.01
C GLN A 332 -10.77 4.14 -14.85
N LEU A 333 -10.48 4.64 -13.66
CA LEU A 333 -11.32 4.49 -12.47
C LEU A 333 -12.34 5.63 -12.36
N PRO A 334 -13.48 5.41 -11.68
CA PRO A 334 -14.48 6.45 -11.44
C PRO A 334 -13.92 7.56 -10.56
N ASN A 335 -14.28 8.81 -10.87
CA ASN A 335 -13.90 9.96 -10.06
C ASN A 335 -14.80 10.12 -8.84
N THR A 336 -14.26 10.73 -7.77
CA THR A 336 -15.06 11.22 -6.65
C THR A 336 -16.02 12.30 -7.09
N ASN A 337 -17.09 12.43 -6.35
CA ASN A 337 -18.07 13.51 -6.42
C ASN A 337 -18.52 13.89 -5.01
N ASP A 338 -19.43 14.83 -4.90
CA ASP A 338 -19.92 15.36 -3.62
C ASP A 338 -20.46 14.27 -2.65
N THR A 339 -20.94 13.15 -3.17
CA THR A 339 -21.49 12.05 -2.37
C THR A 339 -20.50 10.95 -2.05
N SER A 340 -19.34 10.94 -2.72
CA SER A 340 -18.32 9.88 -2.61
C SER A 340 -16.96 10.37 -2.15
N VAL A 341 -16.78 11.68 -1.91
CA VAL A 341 -15.58 12.25 -1.31
C VAL A 341 -15.52 11.94 0.19
N GLY A 342 -14.34 11.64 0.69
CA GLY A 342 -14.01 11.44 2.10
C GLY A 342 -13.33 12.66 2.73
N SER A 343 -12.63 12.48 3.84
CA SER A 343 -11.87 13.55 4.47
C SER A 343 -10.69 13.99 3.59
N ARG A 344 -10.18 15.21 3.81
CA ARG A 344 -9.06 15.81 3.08
C ARG A 344 -9.26 15.80 1.56
N GLN A 345 -10.50 15.92 1.09
CA GLN A 345 -10.85 15.88 -0.33
C GLN A 345 -10.39 14.59 -1.06
N HIS A 346 -10.04 13.54 -0.29
CA HIS A 346 -9.68 12.23 -0.83
C HIS A 346 -10.90 11.38 -1.19
N PRO A 347 -10.73 10.32 -1.98
CA PRO A 347 -11.82 9.40 -2.28
C PRO A 347 -12.35 8.74 -0.99
N GLY A 348 -13.66 8.84 -0.74
CA GLY A 348 -14.32 8.16 0.36
C GLY A 348 -14.70 6.71 0.04
N ALA A 349 -15.28 6.01 1.03
CA ALA A 349 -15.58 4.57 0.94
C ALA A 349 -16.45 4.20 -0.28
N LEU A 350 -17.39 5.07 -0.69
CA LEU A 350 -18.22 4.82 -1.87
C LEU A 350 -17.40 4.85 -3.16
N CYS A 351 -16.48 5.81 -3.31
CA CYS A 351 -15.61 5.89 -4.49
C CYS A 351 -14.67 4.67 -4.57
N HIS A 352 -14.07 4.26 -3.44
CA HIS A 352 -13.24 3.05 -3.38
C HIS A 352 -14.01 1.78 -3.74
N LYS A 353 -15.27 1.66 -3.28
CA LYS A 353 -16.12 0.54 -3.68
C LYS A 353 -16.38 0.51 -5.18
N GLN A 354 -16.74 1.65 -5.78
CA GLN A 354 -16.97 1.76 -7.21
C GLN A 354 -15.70 1.47 -8.02
N ALA A 355 -14.54 1.95 -7.56
CA ALA A 355 -13.25 1.66 -8.18
C ALA A 355 -12.92 0.16 -8.12
N ALA A 356 -13.18 -0.51 -7.00
CA ALA A 356 -13.01 -1.94 -6.86
C ALA A 356 -13.92 -2.73 -7.80
N GLU A 357 -15.19 -2.36 -7.94
CA GLU A 357 -16.13 -3.00 -8.87
C GLU A 357 -15.62 -2.95 -10.32
N VAL A 358 -15.18 -1.78 -10.78
CA VAL A 358 -14.61 -1.61 -12.13
C VAL A 358 -13.33 -2.45 -12.31
N LEU A 359 -12.45 -2.44 -11.30
CA LEU A 359 -11.19 -3.19 -11.37
C LEU A 359 -11.42 -4.70 -11.33
N VAL A 360 -12.35 -5.20 -10.52
CA VAL A 360 -12.75 -6.61 -10.46
C VAL A 360 -13.26 -7.10 -11.81
N ASP A 361 -14.17 -6.34 -12.43
CA ASP A 361 -14.74 -6.70 -13.73
C ASP A 361 -13.66 -6.72 -14.82
N TYR A 362 -12.68 -5.82 -14.76
CA TYR A 362 -11.57 -5.80 -15.68
C TYR A 362 -10.60 -6.99 -15.46
N ILE A 363 -10.22 -7.26 -14.22
CA ILE A 363 -9.30 -8.37 -13.90
C ILE A 363 -9.93 -9.73 -14.29
N ARG A 364 -11.23 -9.93 -14.07
CA ARG A 364 -11.93 -11.17 -14.48
C ARG A 364 -11.85 -11.49 -15.98
N GLN A 365 -11.54 -10.48 -16.81
CA GLN A 365 -11.35 -10.68 -18.25
C GLN A 365 -9.91 -11.10 -18.61
N LEU A 366 -8.96 -10.94 -17.67
CA LEU A 366 -7.54 -11.22 -17.87
C LEU A 366 -7.09 -12.58 -17.32
N VAL A 367 -7.87 -13.17 -16.36
CA VAL A 367 -7.51 -14.38 -15.61
C VAL A 367 -8.49 -15.53 -15.83
#